data_2e91875aaf3d9489bfa408c8a22177a4
#
_entry.id   2e91875aaf3d9489bfa408c8a22177a4
#
_cell.length_a   1.000
_cell.length_b   1.000
_cell.length_c   1.000
_cell.angle_alpha   90.00
_cell.angle_beta   90.00
_cell.angle_gamma   90.00
#
_symmetry.space_group_name_H-M   'P 1'
#
loop_
_entity.id
_entity.type
_entity.pdbx_description
1 polymer ?
#
loop_
_entity_poly.entity_id
_entity_poly.type
_entity_poly.pdbx_seq_one_letter_code
_entity_poly.pdbx_strand_id
1 'polypeptide(L)'
;MRNRSVYLVEDEVLDASGTRIFNLDFSNPLLALVVTVEGKKFDMSDTRNPIIAREIAKIEIVDGSDVLFSMNMEEAMALQLYGSGKQPFMSYSNNSTSGRCKATVKIAFGRDDSDQEWMLDLKKFVNPQLKVTYAFTEGAGFWTDNYQKLTVHAVVCENPVREAMGFLMGKQIYTWAKAVSGDETIDMPRDYLYRLMMIRVKDSDTPTYAEISKIKLSCDIDRFVPVNITTQDLFFENAVRYGLLSQQMETIGDGADAAIKAHSPFANNWGGSVQCWNSGDVAVIRRPYSGYSTISRTAAAALTANQRAIVTHLGYEYNWCEPYPFGNLRDAEEFFDPASFKSVRLILTQAQTAACDSGVVLQQLRPY
;
A
#
# COMPACT_ATOMS: atom_id res chain seq x y z
N MET A 1 30.06 2.91 -2.44
CA MET A 1 28.97 2.79 -1.45
C MET A 1 28.67 1.32 -1.21
N ARG A 2 28.59 0.88 0.03
CA ARG A 2 28.17 -0.48 0.39
C ARG A 2 26.86 -0.37 1.15
N ASN A 3 25.81 -1.02 0.66
CA ASN A 3 24.57 -1.13 1.37
C ASN A 3 24.60 -2.44 2.19
N ARG A 4 24.19 -2.37 3.43
CA ARG A 4 24.11 -3.52 4.32
C ARG A 4 22.66 -3.68 4.79
N SER A 5 22.13 -4.89 4.69
CA SER A 5 20.84 -5.25 5.30
C SER A 5 21.08 -5.79 6.71
N VAL A 6 20.38 -5.24 7.69
CA VAL A 6 20.50 -5.60 9.10
C VAL A 6 19.11 -5.80 9.67
N TYR A 7 18.88 -6.93 10.32
CA TYR A 7 17.63 -7.16 11.02
C TYR A 7 17.47 -6.21 12.22
N LEU A 8 16.32 -5.57 12.29
CA LEU A 8 15.83 -4.92 13.51
C LEU A 8 15.09 -5.93 14.38
N VAL A 9 14.30 -6.78 13.73
CA VAL A 9 13.58 -7.90 14.33
C VAL A 9 13.38 -8.99 13.29
N GLU A 10 13.50 -10.24 13.70
CA GLU A 10 13.32 -11.42 12.85
C GLU A 10 12.27 -12.34 13.47
N ASP A 11 11.25 -12.66 12.69
CA ASP A 11 10.18 -13.62 13.05
C ASP A 11 9.50 -13.36 14.41
N GLU A 12 9.32 -12.07 14.78
CA GLU A 12 8.59 -11.69 15.99
C GLU A 12 7.15 -12.16 15.91
N VAL A 13 6.75 -13.00 16.84
CA VAL A 13 5.36 -13.48 16.91
C VAL A 13 4.46 -12.37 17.41
N LEU A 14 3.38 -12.12 16.69
CA LEU A 14 2.40 -11.11 17.02
C LEU A 14 1.18 -11.75 17.70
N ASP A 15 0.64 -11.05 18.69
CA ASP A 15 -0.65 -11.38 19.31
C ASP A 15 -1.81 -11.03 18.35
N ALA A 16 -3.06 -11.30 18.75
CA ALA A 16 -4.24 -10.95 17.96
C ALA A 16 -4.31 -9.45 17.63
N SER A 17 -3.92 -8.58 18.55
CA SER A 17 -3.87 -7.14 18.32
C SER A 17 -2.86 -6.47 19.24
N GLY A 18 -2.31 -5.35 18.80
CA GLY A 18 -1.37 -4.59 19.61
C GLY A 18 -0.50 -3.64 18.82
N THR A 19 0.51 -3.11 19.50
CA THR A 19 1.56 -2.28 18.89
C THR A 19 2.92 -2.80 19.34
N ARG A 20 3.79 -3.11 18.38
CA ARG A 20 5.20 -3.40 18.64
C ARG A 20 6.03 -2.14 18.42
N ILE A 21 6.96 -1.89 19.32
CA ILE A 21 7.82 -0.71 19.31
C ILE A 21 9.26 -1.17 19.28
N PHE A 22 10.04 -0.67 18.33
CA PHE A 22 11.45 -0.99 18.15
C PHE A 22 12.25 0.32 18.10
N ASN A 23 13.34 0.39 18.87
CA ASN A 23 14.28 1.51 18.79
C ASN A 23 15.10 1.39 17.50
N LEU A 24 15.31 2.52 16.81
CA LEU A 24 16.13 2.57 15.60
C LEU A 24 17.55 3.02 15.97
N ASP A 25 18.34 2.10 16.53
CA ASP A 25 19.69 2.37 17.05
C ASP A 25 20.77 2.05 15.99
N PHE A 26 20.68 2.67 14.80
CA PHE A 26 21.69 2.49 13.77
C PHE A 26 22.65 3.70 13.72
N SER A 27 23.95 3.39 13.66
CA SER A 27 25.00 4.44 13.60
C SER A 27 25.14 5.09 12.21
N ASN A 28 24.64 4.44 11.17
CA ASN A 28 24.71 4.91 9.79
C ASN A 28 23.32 5.26 9.25
N PRO A 29 23.22 6.18 8.28
CA PRO A 29 21.94 6.55 7.70
C PRO A 29 21.20 5.38 7.05
N LEU A 30 19.86 5.40 7.12
CA LEU A 30 18.99 4.42 6.52
C LEU A 30 18.57 4.85 5.11
N LEU A 31 18.76 3.96 4.14
CA LEU A 31 18.19 4.09 2.79
C LEU A 31 16.73 3.65 2.77
N ALA A 32 16.42 2.59 3.51
CA ALA A 32 15.07 2.07 3.62
C ALA A 32 14.87 1.20 4.86
N LEU A 33 13.61 1.04 5.26
CA LEU A 33 13.16 -0.05 6.12
C LEU A 33 12.30 -1.00 5.27
N VAL A 34 12.49 -2.30 5.46
CA VAL A 34 11.69 -3.34 4.81
C VAL A 34 10.89 -4.05 5.89
N VAL A 35 9.58 -3.92 5.81
CA VAL A 35 8.63 -4.51 6.76
C VAL A 35 7.94 -5.68 6.08
N THR A 36 8.07 -6.86 6.65
CA THR A 36 7.43 -8.10 6.18
C THR A 36 6.51 -8.63 7.26
N VAL A 37 5.27 -8.89 6.88
CA VAL A 37 4.31 -9.58 7.73
C VAL A 37 3.95 -10.91 7.10
N GLU A 38 3.92 -11.96 7.92
CA GLU A 38 3.52 -13.31 7.54
C GLU A 38 2.40 -13.79 8.46
N GLY A 39 1.41 -14.47 7.90
CA GLY A 39 0.34 -15.09 8.67
C GLY A 39 -0.05 -16.43 8.06
N LYS A 40 -0.62 -17.28 8.89
CA LYS A 40 -1.19 -18.55 8.47
C LYS A 40 -2.70 -18.47 8.59
N LYS A 41 -3.41 -18.87 7.54
CA LYS A 41 -4.87 -18.93 7.55
C LYS A 41 -5.36 -20.16 8.34
N PHE A 42 -6.43 -19.98 9.12
CA PHE A 42 -6.95 -21.03 9.99
C PHE A 42 -7.75 -22.07 9.21
N ASP A 43 -8.64 -21.65 8.30
CA ASP A 43 -9.58 -22.51 7.58
C ASP A 43 -9.99 -21.90 6.25
N MET A 44 -10.46 -22.72 5.33
CA MET A 44 -10.94 -22.33 3.98
C MET A 44 -12.44 -22.18 3.88
N SER A 45 -13.17 -22.54 4.92
CA SER A 45 -14.65 -22.58 4.90
C SER A 45 -15.32 -21.22 4.71
N ASP A 46 -14.56 -20.11 4.80
CA ASP A 46 -15.09 -18.77 4.59
C ASP A 46 -14.65 -18.19 3.24
N THR A 47 -15.63 -17.71 2.49
CA THR A 47 -15.44 -16.96 1.23
C THR A 47 -14.73 -15.61 1.43
N ARG A 48 -14.54 -15.17 2.67
CA ARG A 48 -13.77 -13.98 3.04
C ARG A 48 -12.30 -14.33 3.14
N ASN A 49 -11.52 -13.95 2.16
CA ASN A 49 -10.07 -14.14 2.18
C ASN A 49 -9.39 -12.92 2.83
N PRO A 50 -8.93 -12.99 4.10
CA PRO A 50 -8.23 -11.89 4.73
C PRO A 50 -6.93 -11.59 3.98
N ILE A 51 -6.67 -10.32 3.73
CA ILE A 51 -5.41 -9.85 3.12
C ILE A 51 -4.48 -9.45 4.26
N ILE A 52 -3.34 -10.12 4.40
CA ILE A 52 -2.42 -9.91 5.52
C ILE A 52 -1.95 -8.45 5.66
N ALA A 53 -1.80 -7.73 4.55
CA ALA A 53 -1.41 -6.31 4.57
C ALA A 53 -2.47 -5.41 5.25
N ARG A 54 -3.75 -5.81 5.25
CA ARG A 54 -4.84 -5.06 5.91
C ARG A 54 -4.82 -5.14 7.42
N GLU A 55 -4.23 -6.21 7.93
CA GLU A 55 -4.12 -6.43 9.38
C GLU A 55 -3.07 -5.52 10.02
N ILE A 56 -2.18 -4.91 9.24
CA ILE A 56 -1.25 -3.89 9.71
C ILE A 56 -1.89 -2.51 9.55
N ALA A 57 -2.56 -2.11 10.62
CA ALA A 57 -3.34 -0.88 10.66
C ALA A 57 -2.47 0.39 10.54
N LYS A 58 -1.23 0.35 11.08
CA LYS A 58 -0.35 1.51 11.04
C LYS A 58 1.12 1.12 11.16
N ILE A 59 1.95 1.75 10.35
CA ILE A 59 3.41 1.74 10.44
C ILE A 59 3.84 3.18 10.66
N GLU A 60 4.53 3.45 11.76
CA GLU A 60 5.00 4.79 12.13
C GLU A 60 6.47 4.80 12.44
N ILE A 61 7.17 5.82 12.00
CA ILE A 61 8.51 6.16 12.48
C ILE A 61 8.37 7.50 13.19
N VAL A 62 8.75 7.54 14.45
CA VAL A 62 8.56 8.73 15.29
C VAL A 62 9.83 9.05 16.09
N ASP A 63 10.05 10.34 16.38
CA ASP A 63 11.00 10.81 17.35
C ASP A 63 10.24 11.63 18.41
N GLY A 64 9.87 10.98 19.51
CA GLY A 64 8.95 11.57 20.49
C GLY A 64 7.59 11.88 19.89
N SER A 65 7.25 13.17 19.78
CA SER A 65 6.01 13.65 19.14
C SER A 65 6.16 13.93 17.63
N ASP A 66 7.38 13.95 17.13
CA ASP A 66 7.65 14.20 15.72
C ASP A 66 7.43 12.92 14.89
N VAL A 67 6.53 12.99 13.93
CA VAL A 67 6.19 11.86 13.06
C VAL A 67 6.98 11.99 11.77
N LEU A 68 7.87 11.03 11.52
CA LEU A 68 8.73 10.97 10.33
C LEU A 68 8.13 10.15 9.19
N PHE A 69 7.28 9.19 9.55
CA PHE A 69 6.52 8.36 8.62
C PHE A 69 5.26 7.85 9.32
N SER A 70 4.11 7.83 8.64
CA SER A 70 2.88 7.28 9.23
C SER A 70 1.84 6.95 8.17
N MET A 71 1.55 5.67 7.97
CA MET A 71 0.47 5.18 7.10
C MET A 71 0.19 3.70 7.37
N ASN A 72 -0.92 3.17 6.87
CA ASN A 72 -1.17 1.74 6.91
C ASN A 72 -0.32 0.98 5.86
N MET A 73 -0.26 -0.34 5.95
CA MET A 73 0.60 -1.12 5.07
C MET A 73 0.14 -1.09 3.60
N GLU A 74 -1.17 -1.08 3.32
CA GLU A 74 -1.67 -0.98 1.94
C GLU A 74 -1.25 0.34 1.27
N GLU A 75 -1.32 1.46 2.01
CA GLU A 75 -0.86 2.77 1.55
C GLU A 75 0.66 2.82 1.35
N ALA A 76 1.42 2.22 2.28
CA ALA A 76 2.87 2.12 2.15
C ALA A 76 3.30 1.28 0.94
N MET A 77 2.56 0.20 0.64
CA MET A 77 2.77 -0.61 -0.56
C MET A 77 2.46 0.17 -1.85
N ALA A 78 1.37 0.95 -1.85
CA ALA A 78 1.04 1.82 -2.98
C ALA A 78 2.10 2.94 -3.16
N LEU A 79 2.56 3.55 -2.06
CA LEU A 79 3.62 4.54 -2.09
C LEU A 79 4.94 3.97 -2.64
N GLN A 80 5.29 2.73 -2.28
CA GLN A 80 6.44 2.05 -2.86
C GLN A 80 6.30 1.91 -4.37
N LEU A 81 5.16 1.42 -4.86
CA LEU A 81 4.92 1.24 -6.29
C LEU A 81 5.02 2.56 -7.05
N TYR A 82 4.24 3.56 -6.64
CA TYR A 82 4.13 4.82 -7.36
C TYR A 82 5.37 5.70 -7.21
N GLY A 83 6.05 5.63 -6.08
CA GLY A 83 7.26 6.39 -5.81
C GLY A 83 8.53 5.83 -6.46
N SER A 84 8.61 4.51 -6.68
CA SER A 84 9.81 3.83 -7.20
C SER A 84 9.58 3.08 -8.52
N GLY A 85 8.34 2.87 -8.95
CA GLY A 85 7.98 2.00 -10.07
C GLY A 85 8.14 0.50 -9.78
N LYS A 86 8.44 0.10 -8.53
CA LYS A 86 8.67 -1.30 -8.14
C LYS A 86 7.49 -1.81 -7.33
N GLN A 87 6.80 -2.80 -7.87
CA GLN A 87 5.68 -3.44 -7.17
C GLN A 87 6.16 -4.13 -5.88
N PRO A 88 5.47 -3.92 -4.75
CA PRO A 88 5.78 -4.63 -3.51
C PRO A 88 5.50 -6.13 -3.64
N PHE A 89 6.18 -6.92 -2.80
CA PHE A 89 5.97 -8.35 -2.79
C PHE A 89 4.73 -8.72 -1.96
N MET A 90 3.86 -9.52 -2.56
CA MET A 90 2.76 -10.16 -1.87
C MET A 90 2.63 -11.60 -2.35
N SER A 91 2.69 -12.54 -1.43
CA SER A 91 2.42 -13.96 -1.67
C SER A 91 1.17 -14.33 -0.88
N TYR A 92 0.28 -15.00 -1.55
CA TYR A 92 -0.97 -15.42 -0.97
C TYR A 92 -1.21 -16.88 -1.34
N SER A 93 -1.30 -17.74 -0.35
CA SER A 93 -1.67 -19.14 -0.56
C SER A 93 -2.94 -19.45 0.23
N ASN A 94 -3.99 -19.76 -0.49
CA ASN A 94 -5.27 -20.14 0.07
C ASN A 94 -5.33 -21.67 0.19
N ASN A 95 -4.59 -22.24 1.13
CA ASN A 95 -4.60 -23.69 1.41
C ASN A 95 -5.33 -23.98 2.73
N SER A 96 -6.23 -24.96 2.72
CA SER A 96 -7.11 -25.33 3.85
C SER A 96 -6.39 -25.69 5.16
N THR A 97 -5.12 -26.06 5.12
CA THR A 97 -4.42 -26.53 6.32
C THR A 97 -3.09 -25.88 6.60
N SER A 98 -2.53 -25.13 5.66
CA SER A 98 -1.18 -24.55 5.80
C SER A 98 -0.93 -23.32 4.95
N GLY A 99 -1.99 -22.67 4.44
CA GLY A 99 -1.86 -21.49 3.58
C GLY A 99 -1.13 -20.37 4.31
N ARG A 100 0.03 -19.99 3.79
CA ARG A 100 0.81 -18.85 4.29
C ARG A 100 0.61 -17.65 3.39
N CYS A 101 0.32 -16.53 4.01
CA CYS A 101 0.23 -15.24 3.35
C CYS A 101 1.39 -14.38 3.81
N LYS A 102 2.05 -13.71 2.88
CA LYS A 102 3.17 -12.83 3.19
C LYS A 102 3.04 -11.55 2.38
N ALA A 103 3.20 -10.42 3.05
CA ALA A 103 3.29 -9.13 2.40
C ALA A 103 4.57 -8.43 2.86
N THR A 104 5.25 -7.79 1.92
CA THR A 104 6.49 -7.05 2.19
C THR A 104 6.40 -5.68 1.55
N VAL A 105 6.69 -4.65 2.34
CA VAL A 105 6.80 -3.28 1.87
C VAL A 105 8.17 -2.71 2.17
N LYS A 106 8.71 -1.97 1.22
CA LYS A 106 9.95 -1.21 1.38
C LYS A 106 9.62 0.27 1.53
N ILE A 107 9.87 0.80 2.71
CA ILE A 107 9.76 2.23 3.03
C ILE A 107 11.11 2.87 2.67
N ALA A 108 11.17 3.54 1.53
CA ALA A 108 12.38 4.21 1.06
C ALA A 108 12.42 5.67 1.56
N PHE A 109 13.59 6.10 2.02
CA PHE A 109 13.84 7.47 2.49
C PHE A 109 14.49 8.35 1.42
N GLY A 110 14.92 7.76 0.30
CA GLY A 110 15.46 8.43 -0.87
C GLY A 110 14.70 8.09 -2.14
N ARG A 111 15.16 8.63 -3.27
CA ARG A 111 14.56 8.41 -4.61
C ARG A 111 14.74 6.97 -5.11
N ASP A 112 15.88 6.37 -4.74
CA ASP A 112 16.22 4.98 -5.05
C ASP A 112 17.23 4.40 -4.03
N ASP A 113 17.65 3.15 -4.24
CA ASP A 113 18.53 2.42 -3.34
C ASP A 113 19.98 2.91 -3.34
N SER A 114 20.33 3.82 -4.22
CA SER A 114 21.67 4.42 -4.35
C SER A 114 21.71 5.89 -3.98
N ASP A 115 20.57 6.46 -3.59
CA ASP A 115 20.47 7.87 -3.23
C ASP A 115 21.22 8.16 -1.93
N GLN A 116 22.29 8.97 -2.03
CA GLN A 116 23.09 9.39 -0.86
C GLN A 116 22.78 10.81 -0.43
N GLU A 117 21.95 11.49 -1.19
CA GLU A 117 21.53 12.84 -0.88
C GLU A 117 20.36 12.82 0.11
N TRP A 118 19.46 11.86 -0.08
CA TRP A 118 18.27 11.72 0.76
C TRP A 118 18.26 10.34 1.45
N MET A 119 18.51 10.37 2.73
CA MET A 119 18.55 9.19 3.60
C MET A 119 18.03 9.60 4.98
N LEU A 120 17.45 8.69 5.72
CA LEU A 120 17.10 8.95 7.12
C LEU A 120 18.33 8.80 8.00
N ASP A 121 18.95 9.93 8.38
CA ASP A 121 20.07 9.97 9.32
C ASP A 121 19.55 10.03 10.75
N LEU A 122 19.60 8.90 11.43
CA LEU A 122 19.08 8.76 12.79
C LEU A 122 19.81 9.60 13.81
N LYS A 123 21.05 10.03 13.54
CA LYS A 123 21.82 10.94 14.43
C LYS A 123 21.22 12.34 14.54
N LYS A 124 20.34 12.70 13.63
CA LYS A 124 19.62 13.99 13.65
C LYS A 124 18.40 13.95 14.60
N PHE A 125 18.10 12.80 15.20
CA PHE A 125 16.95 12.56 16.07
C PHE A 125 17.41 12.08 17.45
N VAL A 126 16.54 12.25 18.46
CA VAL A 126 16.92 11.95 19.87
C VAL A 126 16.60 10.51 20.23
N ASN A 127 15.42 10.03 19.86
CA ASN A 127 14.96 8.67 20.18
C ASN A 127 14.03 8.15 19.07
N PRO A 128 14.56 7.92 17.87
CA PRO A 128 13.75 7.44 16.75
C PRO A 128 13.27 6.01 16.98
N GLN A 129 11.97 5.78 16.80
CA GLN A 129 11.32 4.50 17.01
C GLN A 129 10.46 4.11 15.82
N LEU A 130 10.48 2.83 15.47
CA LEU A 130 9.49 2.21 14.61
C LEU A 130 8.36 1.65 15.47
N LYS A 131 7.11 2.00 15.14
CA LYS A 131 5.90 1.45 15.74
C LYS A 131 5.07 0.76 14.68
N VAL A 132 4.68 -0.48 14.95
CA VAL A 132 3.81 -1.27 14.06
C VAL A 132 2.56 -1.65 14.84
N THR A 133 1.42 -1.08 14.45
CA THR A 133 0.11 -1.38 15.03
C THR A 133 -0.63 -2.36 14.13
N TYR A 134 -1.17 -3.41 14.72
CA TYR A 134 -1.83 -4.49 14.00
C TYR A 134 -3.07 -4.98 14.75
N ALA A 135 -4.00 -5.56 13.99
CA ALA A 135 -5.23 -6.16 14.52
C ALA A 135 -5.63 -7.33 13.62
N PHE A 136 -5.27 -8.55 14.03
CA PHE A 136 -5.64 -9.77 13.31
C PHE A 136 -6.99 -10.28 13.82
N THR A 137 -7.89 -10.58 12.90
CA THR A 137 -9.10 -11.32 13.23
C THR A 137 -8.75 -12.80 13.24
N GLU A 138 -8.73 -13.42 14.42
CA GLU A 138 -8.39 -14.83 14.61
C GLU A 138 -9.64 -15.72 14.61
N GLY A 139 -9.46 -17.01 14.31
CA GLY A 139 -10.51 -18.01 14.33
C GLY A 139 -10.94 -18.53 12.96
N ALA A 140 -12.06 -19.23 12.91
CA ALA A 140 -12.58 -19.88 11.70
C ALA A 140 -12.79 -18.88 10.55
N GLY A 141 -12.20 -19.17 9.41
CA GLY A 141 -12.22 -18.31 8.22
C GLY A 141 -11.21 -17.16 8.22
N PHE A 142 -10.41 -16.99 9.28
CA PHE A 142 -9.45 -15.91 9.46
C PHE A 142 -8.03 -16.44 9.74
N TRP A 143 -7.30 -15.80 10.65
CA TRP A 143 -5.91 -16.13 10.95
C TRP A 143 -5.80 -17.19 12.04
N THR A 144 -4.77 -18.02 11.95
CA THR A 144 -4.44 -19.03 12.99
C THR A 144 -3.67 -18.35 14.11
N ASP A 145 -4.10 -18.56 15.35
CA ASP A 145 -3.46 -18.02 16.56
C ASP A 145 -1.96 -18.31 16.60
N ASN A 146 -1.17 -17.33 17.03
CA ASN A 146 0.29 -17.44 17.23
C ASN A 146 1.11 -17.82 15.97
N TYR A 147 0.57 -17.59 14.77
CA TYR A 147 1.30 -17.80 13.51
C TYR A 147 1.60 -16.50 12.76
N GLN A 148 1.13 -15.38 13.28
CA GLN A 148 1.42 -14.08 12.68
C GLN A 148 2.83 -13.67 13.09
N LYS A 149 3.65 -13.30 12.11
CA LYS A 149 5.04 -12.93 12.32
C LYS A 149 5.38 -11.62 11.66
N LEU A 150 6.17 -10.82 12.35
CA LEU A 150 6.74 -9.59 11.86
C LEU A 150 8.25 -9.72 11.72
N THR A 151 8.75 -9.38 10.56
CA THR A 151 10.18 -9.25 10.30
C THR A 151 10.47 -7.85 9.75
N VAL A 152 11.41 -7.16 10.35
CA VAL A 152 11.85 -5.85 9.88
C VAL A 152 13.37 -5.86 9.73
N HIS A 153 13.84 -5.42 8.56
CA HIS A 153 15.26 -5.16 8.36
C HIS A 153 15.50 -3.77 7.77
N ALA A 154 16.60 -3.17 8.15
CA ALA A 154 17.06 -1.90 7.66
C ALA A 154 18.06 -2.09 6.52
N VAL A 155 17.96 -1.26 5.48
CA VAL A 155 18.98 -1.10 4.46
C VAL A 155 19.81 0.12 4.84
N VAL A 156 21.01 -0.13 5.34
CA VAL A 156 21.91 0.88 5.90
C VAL A 156 22.97 1.27 4.86
N CYS A 157 23.25 2.57 4.75
CA CYS A 157 24.32 3.09 3.92
C CYS A 157 25.63 3.13 4.70
N GLU A 158 26.56 2.22 4.41
CA GLU A 158 27.88 2.24 5.03
C GLU A 158 28.81 3.21 4.30
N ASN A 159 29.49 4.06 5.07
CA ASN A 159 30.44 5.05 4.57
C ASN A 159 29.83 5.95 3.46
N PRO A 160 28.79 6.72 3.73
CA PRO A 160 28.23 7.65 2.77
C PRO A 160 29.30 8.64 2.29
N VAL A 161 29.30 8.93 1.00
CA VAL A 161 30.29 9.87 0.40
C VAL A 161 29.97 11.31 0.79
N ARG A 162 28.72 11.60 1.15
CA ARG A 162 28.24 12.90 1.60
C ARG A 162 27.26 12.76 2.76
N GLU A 163 27.10 13.81 3.52
CA GLU A 163 26.06 13.89 4.54
C GLU A 163 24.69 13.98 3.87
N ALA A 164 23.69 13.32 4.46
CA ALA A 164 22.32 13.40 3.98
C ALA A 164 21.75 14.81 4.16
N MET A 165 21.12 15.35 3.13
CA MET A 165 20.51 16.68 3.15
C MET A 165 19.08 16.67 3.68
N GLY A 166 18.46 15.49 3.74
CA GLY A 166 17.08 15.29 4.15
C GLY A 166 16.61 13.88 3.80
N PHE A 167 15.32 13.66 3.87
CA PHE A 167 14.69 12.37 3.54
C PHE A 167 13.27 12.53 3.02
N LEU A 168 12.79 11.52 2.33
CA LEU A 168 11.40 11.43 1.88
C LEU A 168 10.52 10.96 3.03
N MET A 169 9.66 11.85 3.51
CA MET A 169 8.70 11.64 4.56
C MET A 169 7.33 11.30 3.96
N GLY A 170 6.74 10.17 4.33
CA GLY A 170 5.40 9.78 3.89
C GLY A 170 4.41 9.78 5.04
N LYS A 171 3.27 10.46 4.89
CA LYS A 171 2.22 10.50 5.92
C LYS A 171 0.83 10.41 5.33
N GLN A 172 -0.04 9.67 5.99
CA GLN A 172 -1.49 9.84 5.84
C GLN A 172 -1.86 11.11 6.60
N ILE A 173 -2.14 12.19 5.87
CA ILE A 173 -2.36 13.53 6.44
C ILE A 173 -3.81 13.79 6.84
N TYR A 174 -4.73 13.06 6.22
CA TYR A 174 -6.17 13.24 6.45
C TYR A 174 -6.92 11.94 6.20
N THR A 175 -7.96 11.72 6.99
CA THR A 175 -8.91 10.60 6.82
C THR A 175 -10.33 11.11 7.01
N TRP A 176 -11.27 10.58 6.23
CA TRP A 176 -12.69 10.90 6.37
C TRP A 176 -13.57 9.74 5.96
N ALA A 177 -14.80 9.72 6.46
CA ALA A 177 -15.85 8.86 5.93
C ALA A 177 -16.49 9.55 4.72
N LYS A 178 -16.30 8.95 3.53
CA LYS A 178 -16.80 9.54 2.28
C LYS A 178 -18.31 9.69 2.29
N ALA A 179 -18.82 10.84 1.86
CA ALA A 179 -20.24 11.09 1.60
C ALA A 179 -20.61 10.70 0.17
N VAL A 180 -21.92 10.66 -0.10
CA VAL A 180 -22.48 10.31 -1.43
C VAL A 180 -22.34 11.45 -2.46
N SER A 181 -22.13 12.67 -2.01
CA SER A 181 -21.99 13.86 -2.86
C SER A 181 -21.40 15.02 -2.06
N GLY A 182 -21.05 16.10 -2.76
CA GLY A 182 -20.49 17.31 -2.19
C GLY A 182 -18.96 17.31 -2.26
N ASP A 183 -18.38 18.41 -1.83
CA ASP A 183 -16.93 18.59 -1.82
C ASP A 183 -16.38 18.34 -0.43
N GLU A 184 -15.33 17.51 -0.34
CA GLU A 184 -14.46 17.42 0.83
C GLU A 184 -13.32 18.40 0.64
N THR A 185 -13.15 19.32 1.60
CA THR A 185 -12.10 20.35 1.54
C THR A 185 -11.10 20.13 2.65
N ILE A 186 -9.84 19.94 2.27
CA ILE A 186 -8.76 19.57 3.17
C ILE A 186 -7.69 20.65 3.13
N ASP A 187 -7.37 21.24 4.29
CA ASP A 187 -6.22 22.14 4.42
C ASP A 187 -4.92 21.33 4.38
N MET A 188 -4.07 21.63 3.41
CA MET A 188 -2.83 20.88 3.16
C MET A 188 -1.66 21.46 3.97
N PRO A 189 -0.76 20.61 4.53
CA PRO A 189 0.43 21.07 5.25
C PRO A 189 1.35 21.83 4.30
N ARG A 190 2.01 22.91 4.77
CA ARG A 190 2.86 23.77 3.94
C ARG A 190 4.33 23.75 4.34
N ASP A 191 4.73 22.77 5.14
CA ASP A 191 6.05 22.76 5.76
C ASP A 191 7.16 22.33 4.82
N TYR A 192 6.85 21.41 3.87
CA TYR A 192 7.85 20.76 3.03
C TYR A 192 7.35 20.59 1.59
N LEU A 193 8.29 20.43 0.65
CA LEU A 193 8.00 20.21 -0.76
C LEU A 193 7.19 18.93 -0.98
N TYR A 194 6.15 18.98 -1.82
CA TYR A 194 5.36 17.81 -2.18
C TYR A 194 6.00 17.08 -3.35
N ARG A 195 6.25 15.79 -3.16
CA ARG A 195 6.73 14.90 -4.21
C ARG A 195 5.61 14.09 -4.86
N LEU A 196 4.76 13.49 -4.05
CA LEU A 196 3.68 12.60 -4.48
C LEU A 196 2.51 12.70 -3.51
N MET A 197 1.32 12.86 -4.03
CA MET A 197 0.07 12.74 -3.29
C MET A 197 -0.66 11.48 -3.75
N MET A 198 -1.31 10.77 -2.85
CA MET A 198 -2.22 9.68 -3.19
C MET A 198 -3.56 9.92 -2.50
N ILE A 199 -4.64 9.71 -3.24
CA ILE A 199 -6.00 9.73 -2.71
C ILE A 199 -6.45 8.29 -2.64
N ARG A 200 -6.82 7.82 -1.46
CA ARG A 200 -7.30 6.47 -1.21
C ARG A 200 -8.78 6.51 -0.89
N VAL A 201 -9.55 5.72 -1.63
CA VAL A 201 -10.98 5.51 -1.34
C VAL A 201 -11.24 4.01 -1.45
N LYS A 202 -11.29 3.34 -0.30
CA LYS A 202 -11.40 1.89 -0.25
C LYS A 202 -12.85 1.45 -0.23
N ASP A 203 -13.37 1.12 -1.39
CA ASP A 203 -14.59 0.33 -1.55
C ASP A 203 -14.24 -1.05 -2.11
N SER A 204 -15.00 -2.07 -1.74
CA SER A 204 -14.79 -3.44 -2.21
C SER A 204 -15.14 -3.64 -3.68
N ASP A 205 -15.98 -2.79 -4.26
CA ASP A 205 -16.63 -3.05 -5.54
C ASP A 205 -16.38 -1.97 -6.62
N THR A 206 -15.81 -0.82 -6.25
CA THR A 206 -15.62 0.30 -7.18
C THR A 206 -14.20 0.88 -7.16
N PRO A 207 -13.69 1.37 -8.31
CA PRO A 207 -12.41 2.08 -8.37
C PRO A 207 -12.55 3.51 -7.84
N THR A 208 -11.43 4.13 -7.42
CA THR A 208 -11.43 5.47 -6.81
C THR A 208 -12.04 6.55 -7.68
N TYR A 209 -11.86 6.48 -9.02
CA TYR A 209 -12.46 7.48 -9.92
C TYR A 209 -14.00 7.44 -9.97
N ALA A 210 -14.62 6.33 -9.59
CA ALA A 210 -16.08 6.27 -9.47
C ALA A 210 -16.58 6.91 -8.17
N GLU A 211 -15.73 6.95 -7.14
CA GLU A 211 -16.06 7.45 -5.80
C GLU A 211 -15.70 8.94 -5.61
N ILE A 212 -14.64 9.39 -6.26
CA ILE A 212 -14.22 10.79 -6.33
C ILE A 212 -14.22 11.19 -7.79
N SER A 213 -15.09 12.12 -8.18
CA SER A 213 -15.23 12.52 -9.58
C SER A 213 -14.19 13.55 -10.01
N LYS A 214 -13.69 14.38 -9.09
CA LYS A 214 -12.78 15.47 -9.41
C LYS A 214 -11.82 15.78 -8.28
N ILE A 215 -10.60 16.16 -8.65
CA ILE A 215 -9.54 16.60 -7.77
C ILE A 215 -9.13 18.01 -8.14
N LYS A 216 -9.10 18.92 -7.17
CA LYS A 216 -8.63 20.29 -7.34
C LYS A 216 -7.70 20.67 -6.20
N LEU A 217 -6.51 21.16 -6.51
CA LEU A 217 -5.61 21.80 -5.55
C LEU A 217 -5.68 23.31 -5.74
N SER A 218 -6.21 24.02 -4.74
CA SER A 218 -6.43 25.47 -4.76
C SER A 218 -5.43 26.17 -3.86
N CYS A 219 -4.65 27.07 -4.43
CA CYS A 219 -3.70 27.92 -3.72
C CYS A 219 -4.20 29.35 -3.69
N ASP A 220 -4.16 29.98 -2.50
CA ASP A 220 -4.56 31.36 -2.26
C ASP A 220 -5.96 31.69 -2.85
N ILE A 221 -6.94 30.83 -2.54
CA ILE A 221 -8.33 30.98 -2.97
C ILE A 221 -8.42 31.08 -4.53
N ASP A 222 -7.95 30.01 -5.19
CA ASP A 222 -7.93 29.88 -6.65
C ASP A 222 -7.05 30.88 -7.43
N ARG A 223 -6.16 31.62 -6.73
CA ARG A 223 -5.19 32.46 -7.41
C ARG A 223 -4.21 31.65 -8.26
N PHE A 224 -3.88 30.44 -7.77
CA PHE A 224 -3.11 29.45 -8.51
C PHE A 224 -3.73 28.07 -8.30
N VAL A 225 -3.92 27.31 -9.37
CA VAL A 225 -4.57 25.98 -9.34
C VAL A 225 -3.68 25.01 -10.10
N PRO A 226 -2.71 24.35 -9.40
CA PRO A 226 -1.79 23.42 -10.06
C PRO A 226 -2.48 22.12 -10.52
N VAL A 227 -3.59 21.74 -9.87
CA VAL A 227 -4.37 20.54 -10.19
C VAL A 227 -5.84 20.90 -10.29
N ASN A 228 -6.47 20.54 -11.40
CA ASN A 228 -7.93 20.64 -11.59
C ASN A 228 -8.34 19.65 -12.69
N ILE A 229 -8.49 18.39 -12.32
CA ILE A 229 -8.68 17.27 -13.25
C ILE A 229 -9.80 16.35 -12.75
N THR A 230 -10.49 15.68 -13.66
CA THR A 230 -11.37 14.57 -13.27
C THR A 230 -10.51 13.39 -12.81
N THR A 231 -10.97 12.66 -11.82
CA THR A 231 -10.22 11.49 -11.33
C THR A 231 -10.14 10.40 -12.40
N GLN A 232 -11.12 10.35 -13.30
CA GLN A 232 -11.11 9.43 -14.44
C GLN A 232 -9.97 9.77 -15.44
N ASP A 233 -9.77 11.05 -15.76
CA ASP A 233 -8.67 11.46 -16.64
C ASP A 233 -7.32 11.22 -15.99
N LEU A 234 -7.19 11.50 -14.68
CA LEU A 234 -6.00 11.17 -13.91
C LEU A 234 -5.71 9.66 -13.90
N PHE A 235 -6.75 8.83 -13.76
CA PHE A 235 -6.62 7.39 -13.85
C PHE A 235 -6.04 6.96 -15.21
N PHE A 236 -6.51 7.54 -16.33
CA PHE A 236 -5.97 7.23 -17.66
C PHE A 236 -4.51 7.67 -17.82
N GLU A 237 -4.15 8.84 -17.29
CA GLU A 237 -2.74 9.30 -17.26
C GLU A 237 -1.87 8.34 -16.47
N ASN A 238 -2.34 7.88 -15.31
CA ASN A 238 -1.62 6.94 -14.46
C ASN A 238 -1.54 5.54 -15.08
N ALA A 239 -2.58 5.09 -15.80
CA ALA A 239 -2.53 3.84 -16.55
C ALA A 239 -1.44 3.85 -17.63
N VAL A 240 -1.20 4.99 -18.29
CA VAL A 240 -0.09 5.15 -19.24
C VAL A 240 1.25 5.22 -18.49
N ARG A 241 1.34 5.95 -17.38
CA ARG A 241 2.57 6.17 -16.61
C ARG A 241 3.11 4.90 -15.96
N TYR A 242 2.25 4.13 -15.32
CA TYR A 242 2.64 2.94 -14.53
C TYR A 242 2.39 1.62 -15.27
N GLY A 243 1.63 1.64 -16.36
CA GLY A 243 1.30 0.47 -17.15
C GLY A 243 0.33 -0.49 -16.47
N LEU A 244 0.07 -1.61 -17.14
CA LEU A 244 -0.75 -2.68 -16.61
C LEU A 244 0.03 -3.46 -15.55
N LEU A 245 -0.51 -3.52 -14.34
CA LEU A 245 0.08 -4.23 -13.21
C LEU A 245 -0.37 -5.69 -13.19
N SER A 246 0.46 -6.56 -12.65
CA SER A 246 0.19 -8.00 -12.55
C SER A 246 0.51 -8.53 -11.16
N GLN A 247 -0.40 -9.32 -10.58
CA GLN A 247 -0.21 -9.99 -9.30
C GLN A 247 -0.58 -11.46 -9.41
N GLN A 248 0.34 -12.33 -8.99
CA GLN A 248 0.07 -13.77 -8.92
C GLN A 248 -0.30 -14.17 -7.50
N MET A 249 -1.27 -15.08 -7.40
CA MET A 249 -1.73 -15.68 -6.16
C MET A 249 -1.94 -17.16 -6.35
N GLU A 250 -1.61 -17.98 -5.36
CA GLU A 250 -1.93 -19.38 -5.32
C GLU A 250 -3.26 -19.58 -4.59
N THR A 251 -4.14 -20.40 -5.14
CA THR A 251 -5.35 -20.84 -4.45
C THR A 251 -5.47 -22.37 -4.53
N ILE A 252 -6.07 -22.96 -3.52
CA ILE A 252 -6.28 -24.41 -3.45
C ILE A 252 -7.76 -24.67 -3.17
N GLY A 253 -8.38 -25.52 -3.99
CA GLY A 253 -9.77 -25.94 -3.80
C GLY A 253 -9.93 -26.84 -2.58
N ASP A 254 -11.01 -26.65 -1.85
CA ASP A 254 -11.39 -27.48 -0.69
C ASP A 254 -12.40 -28.58 -1.04
N GLY A 255 -12.95 -28.54 -2.25
CA GLY A 255 -13.95 -29.50 -2.74
C GLY A 255 -15.39 -29.14 -2.37
N ALA A 256 -15.61 -28.08 -1.59
CA ALA A 256 -16.93 -27.70 -1.11
C ALA A 256 -17.53 -26.49 -1.84
N ASP A 257 -16.70 -25.53 -2.26
CA ASP A 257 -17.17 -24.27 -2.82
C ASP A 257 -17.29 -24.27 -4.34
N ALA A 258 -18.45 -23.88 -4.84
CA ALA A 258 -18.69 -23.73 -6.28
C ALA A 258 -17.85 -22.62 -6.93
N ALA A 259 -17.36 -21.65 -6.14
CA ALA A 259 -16.50 -20.59 -6.59
C ALA A 259 -15.61 -20.08 -5.45
N ILE A 260 -14.33 -19.90 -5.73
CA ILE A 260 -13.36 -19.37 -4.79
C ILE A 260 -13.12 -17.89 -5.13
N LYS A 261 -13.05 -17.02 -4.11
CA LYS A 261 -12.61 -15.64 -4.26
C LYS A 261 -11.09 -15.59 -4.20
N ALA A 262 -10.47 -15.08 -5.24
CA ALA A 262 -9.04 -14.74 -5.24
C ALA A 262 -8.87 -13.24 -5.14
N HIS A 263 -8.19 -12.77 -4.11
CA HIS A 263 -7.97 -11.35 -3.90
C HIS A 263 -7.00 -10.75 -4.91
N SER A 264 -7.27 -9.51 -5.28
CA SER A 264 -6.44 -8.68 -6.13
C SER A 264 -6.13 -7.37 -5.40
N PRO A 265 -4.92 -6.83 -5.47
CA PRO A 265 -4.65 -5.50 -4.94
C PRO A 265 -5.14 -4.37 -5.86
N PHE A 266 -5.82 -4.70 -6.97
CA PHE A 266 -6.24 -3.71 -7.96
C PHE A 266 -7.68 -3.28 -7.74
N ALA A 267 -7.90 -1.99 -7.57
CA ALA A 267 -9.24 -1.41 -7.53
C ALA A 267 -9.94 -1.52 -8.89
N ASN A 268 -9.18 -1.42 -9.97
CA ASN A 268 -9.64 -1.67 -11.32
C ASN A 268 -9.02 -2.97 -11.87
N ASN A 269 -9.68 -4.09 -11.61
CA ASN A 269 -9.26 -5.42 -12.04
C ASN A 269 -9.79 -5.70 -13.45
N TRP A 270 -8.90 -5.69 -14.44
CA TRP A 270 -9.26 -5.88 -15.86
C TRP A 270 -9.43 -7.34 -16.25
N GLY A 271 -8.99 -8.26 -15.42
CA GLY A 271 -9.07 -9.68 -15.67
C GLY A 271 -7.84 -10.44 -15.20
N GLY A 272 -7.56 -11.54 -15.85
CA GLY A 272 -6.42 -12.37 -15.52
C GLY A 272 -6.51 -13.75 -16.11
N SER A 273 -5.60 -14.62 -15.73
CA SER A 273 -5.58 -16.02 -16.13
C SER A 273 -5.54 -16.95 -14.93
N VAL A 274 -6.06 -18.15 -15.07
CA VAL A 274 -5.96 -19.22 -14.08
C VAL A 274 -5.24 -20.39 -14.71
N GLN A 275 -4.21 -20.88 -14.04
CA GLN A 275 -3.51 -22.12 -14.39
C GLN A 275 -3.77 -23.15 -13.31
N CYS A 276 -4.39 -24.26 -13.66
CA CYS A 276 -4.62 -25.39 -12.76
C CYS A 276 -3.64 -26.51 -13.04
N TRP A 277 -3.05 -27.04 -11.97
CA TRP A 277 -2.24 -28.26 -12.01
C TRP A 277 -3.06 -29.43 -11.46
N ASN A 278 -3.77 -30.07 -12.25
CA ASN A 278 -4.21 -31.48 -12.20
C ASN A 278 -5.36 -31.71 -13.18
N SER A 279 -5.09 -32.57 -14.11
CA SER A 279 -5.98 -33.31 -15.03
C SER A 279 -7.35 -32.71 -15.37
N GLY A 280 -7.51 -32.24 -16.58
CA GLY A 280 -8.78 -32.22 -17.31
C GLY A 280 -9.79 -31.12 -17.02
N ASP A 281 -9.69 -30.42 -15.89
CA ASP A 281 -10.61 -29.37 -15.53
C ASP A 281 -10.00 -28.01 -15.80
N VAL A 282 -10.70 -27.20 -16.58
CA VAL A 282 -10.32 -25.78 -16.82
C VAL A 282 -10.99 -24.93 -15.78
N ALA A 283 -10.20 -24.30 -14.89
CA ALA A 283 -10.72 -23.25 -14.06
C ALA A 283 -10.82 -21.94 -14.86
N VAL A 284 -11.86 -21.21 -14.64
CA VAL A 284 -12.12 -19.94 -15.31
C VAL A 284 -12.35 -18.82 -14.30
N ILE A 285 -11.85 -17.62 -14.61
CA ILE A 285 -12.25 -16.41 -13.89
C ILE A 285 -13.65 -16.07 -14.38
N ARG A 286 -14.64 -16.14 -13.49
CA ARG A 286 -16.03 -15.83 -13.84
C ARG A 286 -16.32 -14.33 -13.83
N ARG A 287 -15.75 -13.59 -12.88
CA ARG A 287 -15.97 -12.15 -12.76
C ARG A 287 -14.73 -11.49 -12.17
N PRO A 288 -14.09 -10.57 -12.87
CA PRO A 288 -13.18 -9.62 -12.23
C PRO A 288 -14.03 -8.58 -11.50
N TYR A 289 -13.79 -8.43 -10.21
CA TYR A 289 -14.36 -7.38 -9.39
C TYR A 289 -13.23 -6.45 -8.91
N SER A 290 -13.58 -5.27 -8.44
CA SER A 290 -12.62 -4.44 -7.71
C SER A 290 -12.09 -5.24 -6.52
N GLY A 291 -10.78 -5.44 -6.46
CA GLY A 291 -10.10 -6.11 -5.36
C GLY A 291 -10.22 -7.65 -5.29
N TYR A 292 -10.96 -8.32 -6.18
CA TYR A 292 -10.99 -9.78 -6.23
C TYR A 292 -11.52 -10.35 -7.57
N SER A 293 -11.28 -11.62 -7.78
CA SER A 293 -11.93 -12.39 -8.86
C SER A 293 -12.59 -13.64 -8.31
N THR A 294 -13.69 -14.06 -8.90
CA THR A 294 -14.29 -15.36 -8.63
C THR A 294 -13.76 -16.41 -9.61
N ILE A 295 -13.27 -17.52 -9.08
CA ILE A 295 -12.73 -18.64 -9.83
C ILE A 295 -13.67 -19.83 -9.66
N SER A 296 -14.04 -20.46 -10.74
CA SER A 296 -14.80 -21.71 -10.72
C SER A 296 -14.35 -22.65 -11.83
N ARG A 297 -14.74 -23.92 -11.73
CA ARG A 297 -14.61 -24.87 -12.86
C ARG A 297 -15.57 -24.49 -13.99
N THR A 298 -15.26 -24.93 -15.23
CA THR A 298 -16.05 -24.64 -16.43
C THR A 298 -17.51 -25.10 -16.30
N ALA A 299 -17.79 -26.14 -15.52
CA ALA A 299 -19.13 -26.70 -15.32
C ALA A 299 -19.89 -26.12 -14.12
N ALA A 300 -19.47 -24.98 -13.55
CA ALA A 300 -20.00 -24.43 -12.29
C ALA A 300 -19.87 -25.36 -11.07
N ALA A 301 -19.00 -26.35 -11.17
CA ALA A 301 -18.67 -27.26 -10.07
C ALA A 301 -17.58 -26.65 -9.16
N ALA A 302 -17.54 -27.09 -7.92
CA ALA A 302 -16.47 -26.76 -6.99
C ALA A 302 -15.11 -27.20 -7.52
N LEU A 303 -14.04 -26.46 -7.21
CA LEU A 303 -12.68 -26.99 -7.34
C LEU A 303 -12.58 -28.20 -6.41
N THR A 304 -12.09 -29.33 -6.93
CA THR A 304 -11.92 -30.54 -6.10
C THR A 304 -10.90 -30.32 -5.01
N ALA A 305 -11.05 -31.02 -3.90
CA ALA A 305 -10.09 -30.95 -2.78
C ALA A 305 -8.65 -31.13 -3.26
N ASN A 306 -7.76 -30.28 -2.76
CA ASN A 306 -6.33 -30.24 -3.11
C ASN A 306 -6.00 -29.84 -4.58
N GLN A 307 -6.94 -29.32 -5.33
CA GLN A 307 -6.67 -28.79 -6.66
C GLN A 307 -5.98 -27.43 -6.52
N ARG A 308 -4.72 -27.33 -6.99
CA ARG A 308 -3.95 -26.08 -6.97
C ARG A 308 -4.21 -25.28 -8.23
N ALA A 309 -4.39 -23.98 -8.07
CA ALA A 309 -4.47 -23.04 -9.16
C ALA A 309 -3.62 -21.81 -8.87
N ILE A 310 -2.89 -21.35 -9.88
CA ILE A 310 -2.27 -20.02 -9.85
C ILE A 310 -3.20 -19.07 -10.59
N VAL A 311 -3.56 -17.98 -9.91
CA VAL A 311 -4.36 -16.91 -10.45
C VAL A 311 -3.44 -15.72 -10.71
N THR A 312 -3.43 -15.25 -11.95
CA THR A 312 -2.76 -14.00 -12.30
C THR A 312 -3.83 -12.94 -12.49
N HIS A 313 -3.84 -11.94 -11.65
CA HIS A 313 -4.66 -10.75 -11.79
C HIS A 313 -3.92 -9.69 -12.61
N LEU A 314 -4.65 -9.03 -13.49
CA LEU A 314 -4.19 -7.87 -14.26
C LEU A 314 -5.08 -6.69 -13.94
N GLY A 315 -4.50 -5.53 -13.62
CA GLY A 315 -5.31 -4.38 -13.28
C GLY A 315 -4.50 -3.10 -13.10
N TYR A 316 -5.21 -2.09 -12.69
CA TYR A 316 -4.70 -0.76 -12.42
C TYR A 316 -5.11 -0.31 -11.02
N GLU A 317 -4.59 0.80 -10.56
CA GLU A 317 -4.95 1.40 -9.28
C GLU A 317 -4.69 0.47 -8.09
N TYR A 318 -3.43 0.47 -7.64
CA TYR A 318 -2.96 -0.44 -6.59
C TYR A 318 -3.48 0.00 -5.21
N ASN A 319 -4.11 -0.92 -4.49
CA ASN A 319 -4.67 -0.73 -3.14
C ASN A 319 -5.62 0.48 -3.03
N TRP A 320 -6.43 0.73 -4.07
CA TRP A 320 -7.38 1.87 -4.10
C TRP A 320 -6.71 3.23 -3.91
N CYS A 321 -5.46 3.36 -4.29
CA CYS A 321 -4.71 4.60 -4.21
C CYS A 321 -4.53 5.19 -5.61
N GLU A 322 -5.12 6.36 -5.85
CA GLU A 322 -4.90 7.12 -7.08
C GLU A 322 -3.77 8.12 -6.86
N PRO A 323 -2.62 7.98 -7.54
CA PRO A 323 -1.46 8.83 -7.34
C PRO A 323 -1.54 10.12 -8.16
N TYR A 324 -1.05 11.21 -7.59
CA TYR A 324 -0.75 12.45 -8.28
C TYR A 324 0.71 12.85 -8.01
N PRO A 325 1.64 12.64 -8.94
CA PRO A 325 3.02 13.07 -8.81
C PRO A 325 3.16 14.56 -9.12
N PHE A 326 3.92 15.28 -8.31
CA PHE A 326 4.30 16.67 -8.55
C PHE A 326 5.62 16.71 -9.31
N GLY A 327 5.54 16.88 -10.64
CA GLY A 327 6.72 16.89 -11.50
C GLY A 327 7.43 15.54 -11.65
N ASN A 328 8.72 15.61 -11.91
CA ASN A 328 9.61 14.45 -11.98
C ASN A 328 9.97 13.98 -10.57
N LEU A 329 9.56 12.77 -10.19
CA LEU A 329 9.80 12.23 -8.84
C LEU A 329 11.29 12.05 -8.48
N ARG A 330 12.21 12.24 -9.41
CA ARG A 330 13.67 12.16 -9.18
C ARG A 330 14.34 13.51 -9.05
N ASP A 331 13.65 14.60 -9.40
CA ASP A 331 14.19 15.95 -9.39
C ASP A 331 13.44 16.82 -8.36
N ALA A 332 14.15 17.22 -7.30
CA ALA A 332 13.56 18.03 -6.24
C ALA A 332 13.20 19.46 -6.69
N GLU A 333 13.81 19.96 -7.75
CA GLU A 333 13.51 21.29 -8.29
C GLU A 333 12.13 21.36 -8.93
N GLU A 334 11.59 20.18 -9.35
CA GLU A 334 10.25 20.07 -9.91
C GLU A 334 9.16 19.81 -8.86
N PHE A 335 9.52 19.58 -7.60
CA PHE A 335 8.53 19.36 -6.54
C PHE A 335 7.73 20.61 -6.25
N PHE A 336 6.46 20.41 -5.93
CA PHE A 336 5.58 21.52 -5.61
C PHE A 336 5.96 22.13 -4.26
N ASP A 337 6.23 23.45 -4.27
CA ASP A 337 6.51 24.24 -3.06
C ASP A 337 5.24 24.88 -2.51
N PRO A 338 4.62 24.31 -1.45
CA PRO A 338 3.43 24.87 -0.82
C PRO A 338 3.73 26.09 0.05
N ALA A 339 4.99 26.30 0.48
CA ALA A 339 5.37 27.43 1.34
C ALA A 339 5.26 28.77 0.63
N SER A 340 5.30 28.77 -0.69
CA SER A 340 5.11 29.96 -1.54
C SER A 340 3.69 30.56 -1.47
N PHE A 341 2.72 29.82 -0.87
CA PHE A 341 1.32 30.24 -0.80
C PHE A 341 0.87 30.45 0.65
N LYS A 342 -0.11 31.33 0.85
CA LYS A 342 -0.72 31.57 2.18
C LYS A 342 -1.68 30.46 2.59
N SER A 343 -2.34 29.83 1.61
CA SER A 343 -3.24 28.69 1.81
C SER A 343 -3.12 27.71 0.67
N VAL A 344 -3.15 26.42 1.00
CA VAL A 344 -3.20 25.32 0.03
C VAL A 344 -4.33 24.39 0.45
N ARG A 345 -5.32 24.19 -0.40
CA ARG A 345 -6.50 23.35 -0.12
C ARG A 345 -6.68 22.32 -1.21
N LEU A 346 -6.83 21.08 -0.79
CA LEU A 346 -7.28 20.00 -1.65
C LEU A 346 -8.80 19.91 -1.57
N ILE A 347 -9.46 19.95 -2.72
CA ILE A 347 -10.91 19.87 -2.86
C ILE A 347 -11.21 18.61 -3.67
N LEU A 348 -11.96 17.68 -3.07
CA LEU A 348 -12.32 16.40 -3.65
C LEU A 348 -13.84 16.37 -3.84
N THR A 349 -14.29 16.37 -5.10
CA THR A 349 -15.72 16.25 -5.40
C THR A 349 -16.13 14.77 -5.29
N GLN A 350 -16.91 14.47 -4.27
CA GLN A 350 -17.38 13.13 -3.98
C GLN A 350 -18.51 12.71 -4.90
N ALA A 351 -18.54 11.44 -5.26
CA ALA A 351 -19.56 10.83 -6.11
C ALA A 351 -19.90 9.43 -5.58
N GLN A 352 -21.07 8.91 -6.02
CA GLN A 352 -21.54 7.57 -5.66
C GLN A 352 -21.87 7.28 -4.18
N THR A 353 -22.39 6.10 -3.91
CA THR A 353 -23.40 5.89 -2.85
C THR A 353 -22.89 5.20 -1.59
N ALA A 354 -21.67 4.68 -1.53
CA ALA A 354 -21.21 3.96 -0.35
C ALA A 354 -20.36 4.83 0.56
N ALA A 355 -20.65 4.80 1.85
CA ALA A 355 -19.73 5.29 2.85
C ALA A 355 -18.54 4.34 2.92
N CYS A 356 -17.34 4.85 2.67
CA CYS A 356 -16.11 4.07 2.70
C CYS A 356 -14.99 4.85 3.38
N ASP A 357 -13.99 4.12 3.85
CA ASP A 357 -12.80 4.72 4.46
C ASP A 357 -11.96 5.39 3.39
N SER A 358 -11.73 6.66 3.57
CA SER A 358 -10.98 7.50 2.64
C SER A 358 -9.81 8.18 3.33
N GLY A 359 -8.75 8.42 2.58
CA GLY A 359 -7.56 9.06 3.10
C GLY A 359 -6.76 9.80 2.03
N VAL A 360 -5.99 10.77 2.48
CA VAL A 360 -4.97 11.46 1.68
C VAL A 360 -3.61 11.14 2.26
N VAL A 361 -2.76 10.57 1.42
CA VAL A 361 -1.35 10.31 1.72
C VAL A 361 -0.50 11.30 0.98
N LEU A 362 0.46 11.88 1.67
CA LEU A 362 1.39 12.86 1.10
C LEU A 362 2.82 12.42 1.35
N GLN A 363 3.62 12.38 0.29
CA GLN A 363 5.06 12.22 0.38
C GLN A 363 5.74 13.57 0.15
N GLN A 364 6.57 13.97 1.10
CA GLN A 364 7.24 15.25 1.15
C GLN A 364 8.75 15.08 1.28
N LEU A 365 9.52 16.03 0.76
CA LEU A 365 10.95 16.13 1.01
C LEU A 365 11.16 16.95 2.28
N ARG A 366 11.62 16.32 3.34
CA ARG A 366 11.96 16.97 4.60
C ARG A 366 13.47 17.16 4.71
N PRO A 367 13.98 18.41 4.70
CA PRO A 367 15.39 18.71 4.97
C PRO A 367 15.72 18.52 6.46
N TYR A 368 17.00 18.38 6.77
CA TYR A 368 17.53 18.36 8.16
C TYR A 368 17.77 19.74 8.70
#